data_20cfb4c6fdb5f82e7db3af057186ab0b
#
_entry.id   20cfb4c6fdb5f82e7db3af057186ab0b
#
_cell.length_a   1.000
_cell.length_b   1.000
_cell.length_c   1.000
_cell.angle_alpha   90.00
_cell.angle_beta   90.00
_cell.angle_gamma   90.00
#
_symmetry.space_group_name_H-M   'P 1'
#
loop_
_entity.id
_entity.type
_entity.pdbx_description
1 polymer ?
#
loop_
_entity_poly.entity_id
_entity_poly.type
_entity_poly.pdbx_seq_one_letter_code
_entity_poly.pdbx_strand_id
1 'polypeptide(L)'
;GELMLEALARAQRLAGVPLALTSLRYFNVAGCEDVDQPRSLGEDHEPELHLIPLVLRVALGRTPSIRIFGDDYDTPDGTCVRDYVHVADVASAHVVALDRTAPGETLACNLGTGRGFSVLQIIDAARRVTGHPLLAVVA
;
A
#
# COMPACT_ATOMS: atom_id res chain seq x y z
N GLY A 1 12.76 12.36 3.78
CA GLY A 1 12.79 12.16 2.32
C GLY A 1 12.19 13.33 1.59
N GLU A 2 10.88 13.54 1.67
CA GLU A 2 10.11 14.53 0.88
C GLU A 2 10.65 15.96 1.02
N LEU A 3 10.82 16.48 2.25
CA LEU A 3 11.36 17.81 2.51
C LEU A 3 12.75 18.04 1.89
N MET A 4 13.60 17.00 1.84
CA MET A 4 14.89 17.08 1.18
C MET A 4 14.76 17.22 -0.34
N LEU A 5 13.85 16.50 -0.94
CA LEU A 5 13.59 16.57 -2.39
C LEU A 5 13.00 17.93 -2.77
N GLU A 6 12.09 18.48 -1.97
CA GLU A 6 11.54 19.83 -2.16
C GLU A 6 12.63 20.91 -2.04
N ALA A 7 13.51 20.79 -1.06
CA ALA A 7 14.64 21.70 -0.91
C ALA A 7 15.61 21.63 -2.11
N LEU A 8 15.87 20.41 -2.61
CA LEU A 8 16.68 20.20 -3.80
C LEU A 8 16.02 20.83 -5.04
N ALA A 9 14.73 20.60 -5.27
CA ALA A 9 14.00 21.20 -6.39
C ALA A 9 14.04 22.72 -6.35
N ARG A 10 13.90 23.31 -5.15
CA ARG A 10 14.02 24.76 -4.95
C ARG A 10 15.44 25.25 -5.27
N ALA A 11 16.48 24.57 -4.79
CA ALA A 11 17.88 24.93 -5.06
C ALA A 11 18.20 24.85 -6.56
N GLN A 12 17.74 23.80 -7.24
CA GLN A 12 17.92 23.63 -8.70
C GLN A 12 17.23 24.73 -9.50
N ARG A 13 16.04 25.15 -9.07
CA ARG A 13 15.32 26.28 -9.69
C ARG A 13 16.12 27.58 -9.57
N LEU A 14 16.70 27.86 -8.40
CA LEU A 14 17.55 29.04 -8.17
C LEU A 14 18.84 28.99 -8.98
N ALA A 15 19.36 27.81 -9.28
CA ALA A 15 20.52 27.59 -10.12
C ALA A 15 20.20 27.63 -11.65
N GLY A 16 18.95 27.88 -12.02
CA GLY A 16 18.55 27.91 -13.44
C GLY A 16 18.37 26.51 -14.05
N VAL A 17 18.34 25.46 -13.26
CA VAL A 17 18.11 24.07 -13.70
C VAL A 17 16.76 23.60 -13.14
N PRO A 18 15.65 23.80 -13.85
CA PRO A 18 14.32 23.49 -13.33
C PRO A 18 14.12 21.97 -13.21
N LEU A 19 14.06 21.47 -11.99
CA LEU A 19 13.70 20.08 -11.71
C LEU A 19 12.18 19.94 -11.61
N ALA A 20 11.61 18.96 -12.32
CA ALA A 20 10.24 18.52 -12.12
C ALA A 20 10.20 17.52 -10.96
N LEU A 21 9.38 17.76 -9.94
CA LEU A 21 9.25 16.91 -8.77
C LEU A 21 7.80 16.60 -8.47
N THR A 22 7.46 15.32 -8.38
CA THR A 22 6.17 14.88 -7.79
C THR A 22 6.43 13.88 -6.68
N SER A 23 5.95 14.21 -5.48
CA SER A 23 5.91 13.30 -4.34
C SER A 23 4.58 12.57 -4.32
N LEU A 24 4.62 11.24 -4.50
CA LEU A 24 3.45 10.37 -4.39
C LEU A 24 3.42 9.72 -3.01
N ARG A 25 2.44 10.11 -2.19
CA ARG A 25 2.20 9.57 -0.84
C ARG A 25 1.10 8.53 -0.94
N TYR A 26 1.47 7.25 -1.00
CA TYR A 26 0.49 6.17 -1.06
C TYR A 26 0.30 5.50 0.30
N PHE A 27 -0.90 4.95 0.50
CA PHE A 27 -1.29 4.26 1.73
C PHE A 27 -0.79 2.82 1.74
N ASN A 28 -1.61 1.84 2.03
CA ASN A 28 -1.18 0.45 2.06
C ASN A 28 -1.25 -0.15 0.64
N VAL A 29 -0.10 -0.29 0.02
CA VAL A 29 -0.02 -0.93 -1.31
C VAL A 29 -0.23 -2.43 -1.15
N ALA A 30 -1.04 -3.02 -2.02
CA ALA A 30 -1.34 -4.44 -2.00
C ALA A 30 -1.60 -4.96 -3.43
N GLY A 31 -1.65 -6.27 -3.56
CA GLY A 31 -1.89 -6.92 -4.85
C GLY A 31 -0.62 -7.37 -5.53
N CYS A 32 -0.79 -8.02 -6.66
CA CYS A 32 0.28 -8.49 -7.52
C CYS A 32 -0.14 -8.24 -8.97
N GLU A 33 0.80 -8.38 -9.88
CA GLU A 33 0.53 -8.41 -11.30
C GLU A 33 -0.34 -9.64 -11.64
N ASP A 34 -1.00 -9.60 -12.80
CA ASP A 34 -1.89 -10.66 -13.26
C ASP A 34 -1.18 -12.02 -13.21
N VAL A 35 -1.73 -12.92 -12.38
CA VAL A 35 -1.16 -14.26 -12.13
C VAL A 35 -1.16 -15.17 -13.37
N ASP A 36 -1.96 -14.83 -14.38
CA ASP A 36 -2.05 -15.58 -15.64
C ASP A 36 -0.88 -15.27 -16.60
N GLN A 37 -0.01 -14.32 -16.24
CA GLN A 37 1.17 -14.00 -17.03
C GLN A 37 2.37 -14.88 -16.64
N PRO A 38 3.21 -15.31 -17.60
CA PRO A 38 4.37 -16.17 -17.33
C PRO A 38 5.41 -15.59 -16.38
N ARG A 39 5.35 -14.28 -16.12
CA ARG A 39 6.28 -13.53 -15.27
C ARG A 39 5.51 -12.55 -14.37
N SER A 40 4.46 -13.01 -13.70
CA SER A 40 3.76 -12.17 -12.73
C SER A 40 4.68 -11.77 -11.59
N LEU A 41 4.60 -10.49 -11.22
CA LEU A 41 5.37 -9.91 -10.11
C LEU A 41 4.47 -9.80 -8.89
N GLY A 42 5.00 -10.15 -7.74
CA GLY A 42 4.33 -10.03 -6.45
C GLY A 42 5.28 -9.53 -5.38
N GLU A 43 4.72 -9.28 -4.21
CA GLU A 43 5.47 -8.86 -3.03
C GLU A 43 6.21 -10.07 -2.42
N ASP A 44 7.50 -9.88 -2.10
CA ASP A 44 8.35 -10.86 -1.42
C ASP A 44 9.27 -10.15 -0.42
N HIS A 45 8.85 -10.09 0.84
CA HIS A 45 9.58 -9.46 1.92
C HIS A 45 10.06 -10.49 2.97
N GLU A 46 11.29 -10.29 3.46
CA GLU A 46 11.85 -11.04 4.57
C GLU A 46 12.46 -10.08 5.61
N PRO A 47 11.91 -9.96 6.83
CA PRO A 47 10.66 -10.59 7.32
C PRO A 47 9.40 -9.92 6.74
N GLU A 48 8.35 -10.72 6.53
CA GLU A 48 7.03 -10.22 6.11
C GLU A 48 6.28 -9.62 7.29
N LEU A 49 5.81 -8.37 7.13
CA LEU A 49 5.10 -7.62 8.17
C LEU A 49 3.74 -7.08 7.71
N HIS A 50 3.41 -7.21 6.43
CA HIS A 50 2.17 -6.66 5.88
C HIS A 50 0.99 -7.61 6.10
N LEU A 51 -0.18 -7.02 6.41
CA LEU A 51 -1.37 -7.77 6.82
C LEU A 51 -1.81 -8.81 5.77
N ILE A 52 -1.97 -8.41 4.51
CA ILE A 52 -2.51 -9.29 3.46
C ILE A 52 -1.63 -10.52 3.23
N PRO A 53 -0.31 -10.40 3.02
CA PRO A 53 0.57 -11.56 2.93
C PRO A 53 0.53 -12.46 4.17
N LEU A 54 0.48 -11.88 5.39
CA LEU A 54 0.38 -12.66 6.62
C LEU A 54 -0.94 -13.44 6.72
N VAL A 55 -2.05 -12.84 6.34
CA VAL A 55 -3.36 -13.50 6.26
C VAL A 55 -3.32 -14.65 5.26
N LEU A 56 -2.72 -14.44 4.08
CA LEU A 56 -2.58 -15.47 3.06
C LEU A 56 -1.64 -16.62 3.49
N ARG A 57 -0.60 -16.34 4.30
CA ARG A 57 0.21 -17.41 4.92
C ARG A 57 -0.61 -18.34 5.82
N VAL A 58 -1.62 -17.80 6.53
CA VAL A 58 -2.56 -18.63 7.31
C VAL A 58 -3.43 -19.48 6.39
N ALA A 59 -3.96 -18.89 5.31
CA ALA A 59 -4.75 -19.62 4.31
C ALA A 59 -3.97 -20.78 3.67
N LEU A 60 -2.67 -20.58 3.45
CA LEU A 60 -1.76 -21.59 2.91
C LEU A 60 -1.27 -22.62 3.95
N GLY A 61 -1.74 -22.53 5.20
CA GLY A 61 -1.31 -23.41 6.29
C GLY A 61 0.14 -23.21 6.73
N ARG A 62 0.79 -22.12 6.35
CA ARG A 62 2.19 -21.81 6.70
C ARG A 62 2.33 -21.25 8.11
N THR A 63 1.26 -20.64 8.64
CA THR A 63 1.16 -20.16 10.03
C THR A 63 -0.20 -20.56 10.60
N PRO A 64 -0.29 -20.84 11.93
CA PRO A 64 -1.53 -21.34 12.52
C PRO A 64 -2.63 -20.29 12.67
N SER A 65 -2.27 -19.01 12.81
CA SER A 65 -3.22 -17.91 13.01
C SER A 65 -2.64 -16.58 12.60
N ILE A 66 -3.52 -15.60 12.36
CA ILE A 66 -3.17 -14.19 12.23
C ILE A 66 -3.35 -13.49 13.58
N ARG A 67 -2.37 -12.65 13.96
CA ARG A 67 -2.45 -11.84 15.18
C ARG A 67 -3.06 -10.47 14.86
N ILE A 68 -4.05 -10.07 15.66
CA ILE A 68 -4.66 -8.74 15.61
C ILE A 68 -4.08 -7.92 16.76
N PHE A 69 -3.40 -6.81 16.42
CA PHE A 69 -2.78 -5.92 17.39
C PHE A 69 -3.74 -4.79 17.77
N GLY A 70 -4.60 -5.04 18.74
CA GLY A 70 -5.61 -4.12 19.28
C GLY A 70 -7.00 -4.32 18.67
N ASP A 71 -8.00 -4.26 19.56
CA ASP A 71 -9.42 -4.38 19.27
C ASP A 71 -10.25 -3.26 19.93
N ASP A 72 -9.57 -2.21 20.40
CA ASP A 72 -10.12 -1.07 21.14
C ASP A 72 -10.02 0.27 20.39
N TYR A 73 -9.78 0.23 19.08
CA TYR A 73 -9.80 1.44 18.25
C TYR A 73 -11.22 1.99 18.11
N ASP A 74 -11.36 3.31 17.99
CA ASP A 74 -12.64 3.97 17.70
C ASP A 74 -13.06 3.73 16.25
N THR A 75 -13.45 2.49 15.96
CA THR A 75 -13.89 1.99 14.66
C THR A 75 -15.07 1.02 14.86
N PRO A 76 -15.87 0.73 13.83
CA PRO A 76 -17.06 -0.12 13.97
C PRO A 76 -16.82 -1.52 14.54
N ASP A 77 -15.61 -2.08 14.34
CA ASP A 77 -15.25 -3.43 14.80
C ASP A 77 -14.08 -3.47 15.78
N GLY A 78 -13.64 -2.29 16.25
CA GLY A 78 -12.54 -2.16 17.20
C GLY A 78 -11.16 -2.31 16.61
N THR A 79 -11.02 -2.73 15.34
CA THR A 79 -9.71 -2.91 14.69
C THR A 79 -9.32 -1.70 13.84
N CYS A 80 -8.01 -1.51 13.61
CA CYS A 80 -7.56 -0.35 12.86
C CYS A 80 -8.00 -0.40 11.39
N VAL A 81 -8.29 0.78 10.84
CA VAL A 81 -8.71 0.97 9.44
C VAL A 81 -7.56 1.49 8.61
N ARG A 82 -7.37 0.95 7.41
CA ARG A 82 -6.37 1.37 6.43
C ARG A 82 -6.96 1.44 5.03
N ASP A 83 -6.50 2.40 4.22
CA ASP A 83 -6.80 2.44 2.79
C ASP A 83 -5.80 1.54 2.05
N TYR A 84 -6.31 0.61 1.26
CA TYR A 84 -5.51 -0.31 0.45
C TYR A 84 -5.65 0.08 -1.02
N VAL A 85 -4.51 0.29 -1.67
CA VAL A 85 -4.41 0.67 -3.07
C VAL A 85 -3.69 -0.43 -3.85
N HIS A 86 -4.20 -0.77 -5.03
CA HIS A 86 -3.58 -1.82 -5.83
C HIS A 86 -2.24 -1.36 -6.40
N VAL A 87 -1.24 -2.25 -6.42
CA VAL A 87 0.11 -1.94 -6.89
C VAL A 87 0.13 -1.43 -8.34
N ALA A 88 -0.76 -1.95 -9.20
CA ALA A 88 -0.89 -1.48 -10.59
C ALA A 88 -1.38 -0.03 -10.67
N ASP A 89 -2.29 0.40 -9.78
CA ASP A 89 -2.75 1.78 -9.73
C ASP A 89 -1.63 2.72 -9.27
N VAL A 90 -0.83 2.28 -8.29
CA VAL A 90 0.36 3.03 -7.85
C VAL A 90 1.38 3.16 -9.00
N ALA A 91 1.65 2.07 -9.73
CA ALA A 91 2.55 2.09 -10.89
C ALA A 91 2.04 3.04 -11.99
N SER A 92 0.74 2.97 -12.30
CA SER A 92 0.10 3.86 -13.27
C SER A 92 0.19 5.33 -12.85
N ALA A 93 0.01 5.62 -11.56
CA ALA A 93 0.14 6.97 -11.02
C ALA A 93 1.55 7.54 -11.19
N HIS A 94 2.60 6.70 -11.06
CA HIS A 94 3.99 7.13 -11.32
C HIS A 94 4.18 7.55 -12.79
N VAL A 95 3.65 6.77 -13.74
CA VAL A 95 3.71 7.10 -15.17
C VAL A 95 2.98 8.43 -15.44
N VAL A 96 1.76 8.57 -14.93
CA VAL A 96 0.99 9.81 -15.07
C VAL A 96 1.71 11.01 -14.45
N ALA A 97 2.35 10.84 -13.30
CA ALA A 97 3.11 11.91 -12.64
C ALA A 97 4.30 12.35 -13.49
N LEU A 98 5.03 11.41 -14.09
CA LEU A 98 6.14 11.73 -15.02
C LEU A 98 5.67 12.54 -16.22
N ASP A 99 4.53 12.18 -16.81
CA ASP A 99 3.99 12.84 -18.00
C ASP A 99 3.36 14.22 -17.69
N ARG A 100 2.94 14.46 -16.46
CA ARG A 100 2.16 15.64 -16.08
C ARG A 100 2.95 16.71 -15.33
N THR A 101 4.10 16.38 -14.74
CA THR A 101 4.88 17.34 -13.97
C THR A 101 5.78 18.16 -14.87
N ALA A 102 5.53 19.46 -14.98
CA ALA A 102 6.32 20.36 -15.82
C ALA A 102 7.68 20.71 -15.16
N PRO A 103 8.70 21.05 -15.97
CA PRO A 103 9.99 21.53 -15.44
C PRO A 103 9.83 22.72 -14.48
N GLY A 104 10.42 22.62 -13.31
CA GLY A 104 10.32 23.63 -12.25
C GLY A 104 9.07 23.50 -11.36
N GLU A 105 8.20 22.56 -11.64
CA GLU A 105 7.01 22.28 -10.85
C GLU A 105 7.33 21.32 -9.68
N THR A 106 6.70 21.56 -8.55
CA THR A 106 6.77 20.67 -7.37
C THR A 106 5.35 20.35 -6.92
N LEU A 107 4.98 19.09 -6.99
CA LEU A 107 3.65 18.58 -6.63
C LEU A 107 3.76 17.55 -5.51
N ALA A 108 2.73 17.46 -4.68
CA ALA A 108 2.54 16.39 -3.72
C ALA A 108 1.11 15.84 -3.85
N CYS A 109 0.98 14.54 -4.07
CA CYS A 109 -0.29 13.88 -4.29
C CYS A 109 -0.44 12.68 -3.34
N ASN A 110 -1.61 12.57 -2.71
CA ASN A 110 -1.96 11.36 -1.97
C ASN A 110 -2.60 10.35 -2.93
N LEU A 111 -2.12 9.10 -2.89
CA LEU A 111 -2.68 7.99 -3.64
C LEU A 111 -3.39 7.03 -2.68
N GLY A 112 -4.69 6.94 -2.84
CA GLY A 112 -5.56 6.06 -2.07
C GLY A 112 -6.88 5.88 -2.80
N THR A 113 -7.69 4.94 -2.34
CA THR A 113 -9.03 4.68 -2.88
C THR A 113 -10.08 5.62 -2.28
N GLY A 114 -9.71 6.32 -1.19
CA GLY A 114 -10.64 7.13 -0.39
C GLY A 114 -11.58 6.27 0.47
N ARG A 115 -11.32 4.96 0.54
CA ARG A 115 -12.11 4.02 1.34
C ARG A 115 -11.19 3.15 2.19
N GLY A 116 -11.42 3.20 3.51
CA GLY A 116 -10.71 2.36 4.46
C GLY A 116 -11.37 1.00 4.67
N PHE A 117 -10.54 0.00 5.01
CA PHE A 117 -10.97 -1.32 5.45
C PHE A 117 -10.31 -1.64 6.78
N SER A 118 -11.06 -2.23 7.70
CA SER A 118 -10.54 -2.69 8.97
C SER A 118 -9.76 -4.01 8.82
N VAL A 119 -8.96 -4.34 9.83
CA VAL A 119 -8.24 -5.63 9.86
C VAL A 119 -9.20 -6.81 9.76
N LEU A 120 -10.32 -6.78 10.51
CA LEU A 120 -11.32 -7.84 10.44
C LEU A 120 -11.98 -7.93 9.06
N GLN A 121 -12.27 -6.82 8.40
CA GLN A 121 -12.81 -6.82 7.04
C GLN A 121 -11.85 -7.45 6.03
N ILE A 122 -10.55 -7.23 6.15
CA ILE A 122 -9.53 -7.89 5.30
C ILE A 122 -9.49 -9.41 5.56
N ILE A 123 -9.51 -9.82 6.83
CA ILE A 123 -9.55 -11.25 7.20
C ILE A 123 -10.82 -11.92 6.66
N ASP A 124 -11.97 -11.27 6.77
CA ASP A 124 -13.23 -11.80 6.25
C ASP A 124 -13.27 -11.86 4.72
N ALA A 125 -12.68 -10.88 4.05
CA ALA A 125 -12.50 -10.93 2.61
C ALA A 125 -11.62 -12.12 2.21
N ALA A 126 -10.50 -12.35 2.90
CA ALA A 126 -9.63 -13.50 2.65
C ALA A 126 -10.33 -14.83 2.92
N ARG A 127 -11.13 -14.95 3.98
CA ARG A 127 -11.98 -16.14 4.24
C ARG A 127 -12.91 -16.45 3.08
N ARG A 128 -13.60 -15.43 2.55
CA ARG A 128 -14.53 -15.60 1.42
C ARG A 128 -13.82 -16.02 0.13
N VAL A 129 -12.65 -15.42 -0.14
CA VAL A 129 -11.91 -15.69 -1.39
C VAL A 129 -11.21 -17.04 -1.35
N THR A 130 -10.60 -17.40 -0.22
CA THR A 130 -9.81 -18.64 -0.10
C THR A 130 -10.65 -19.86 0.31
N GLY A 131 -11.86 -19.65 0.88
CA GLY A 131 -12.67 -20.71 1.47
C GLY A 131 -12.11 -21.30 2.76
N HIS A 132 -11.04 -20.73 3.33
CA HIS A 132 -10.40 -21.21 4.55
C HIS A 132 -10.90 -20.46 5.80
N PRO A 133 -11.07 -21.17 6.94
CA PRO A 133 -11.62 -20.58 8.17
C PRO A 133 -10.60 -19.77 8.98
N LEU A 134 -9.68 -19.11 8.38
CA LEU A 134 -8.56 -18.34 8.95
C LEU A 134 -8.73 -17.99 10.45
N LEU A 135 -7.93 -18.59 11.30
CA LEU A 135 -7.94 -18.32 12.74
C LEU A 135 -7.30 -16.94 12.99
N ALA A 136 -8.03 -16.06 13.69
CA ALA A 136 -7.54 -14.76 14.11
C ALA A 136 -7.54 -14.68 15.64
N VAL A 137 -6.49 -14.11 16.22
CA VAL A 137 -6.29 -14.02 17.68
C VAL A 137 -5.88 -12.60 18.01
N VAL A 138 -6.58 -11.96 18.94
CA VAL A 138 -6.18 -10.68 19.52
C VAL A 138 -4.95 -10.89 20.39
N ALA A 139 -3.94 -10.03 20.25
CA ALA A 139 -2.63 -10.15 20.90
C ALA A 139 -2.45 -9.12 22.01
#